data_9ad0e856d2ea10856a6c51027dea9959
#
_entry.id   9ad0e856d2ea10856a6c51027dea9959
#
_cell.length_a   1.000
_cell.length_b   1.000
_cell.length_c   1.000
_cell.angle_alpha   90.00
_cell.angle_beta   90.00
_cell.angle_gamma   90.00
#
_symmetry.space_group_name_H-M   'P 1'
#
loop_
_entity.id
_entity.type
_entity.pdbx_description
1 polymer ?
#
loop_
_entity_poly.entity_id
_entity_poly.type
_entity_poly.pdbx_seq_one_letter_code
_entity_poly.pdbx_strand_id
1 'polypeptide(L)'
;MISTHVLDAGRGVPLPGVLVRLSRLEPLDTTRVISELTTDDDGRIPTLASEALEVGFYRLEFHLDGLGSTFFRAVQLDLRVDDPTRSYHVPLLVAPFGVTSYRGS
;
A
#
# COMPACT_ATOMS: atom_id res chain seq x y z
N MET A 1 -9.94 -7.81 3.64
CA MET A 1 -8.63 -7.43 4.25
C MET A 1 -7.71 -6.89 3.18
N ILE A 2 -7.00 -5.82 3.49
CA ILE A 2 -6.00 -5.25 2.59
C ILE A 2 -4.62 -5.47 3.20
N SER A 3 -3.70 -5.99 2.41
CA SER A 3 -2.32 -6.26 2.80
C SER A 3 -1.36 -5.74 1.74
N THR A 4 -0.10 -5.56 2.11
CA THR A 4 0.94 -5.13 1.18
C THR A 4 2.27 -5.82 1.45
N HIS A 5 3.14 -5.78 0.46
CA HIS A 5 4.52 -6.25 0.53
C HIS A 5 5.36 -5.33 -0.32
N VAL A 6 6.27 -4.59 0.30
CA VAL A 6 7.12 -3.63 -0.40
C VAL A 6 8.50 -4.23 -0.60
N LEU A 7 8.95 -4.23 -1.84
CA LEU A 7 10.21 -4.85 -2.26
C LEU A 7 11.09 -3.83 -2.98
N ASP A 8 12.38 -3.90 -2.69
CA ASP A 8 13.41 -3.19 -3.47
C ASP A 8 13.76 -4.06 -4.67
N ALA A 9 13.18 -3.74 -5.82
CA ALA A 9 13.36 -4.52 -7.03
C ALA A 9 14.77 -4.38 -7.60
N GLY A 10 15.46 -3.28 -7.32
CA GLY A 10 16.83 -3.07 -7.76
C GLY A 10 17.84 -3.96 -7.03
N ARG A 11 17.59 -4.23 -5.74
CA ARG A 11 18.46 -5.04 -4.90
C ARG A 11 17.95 -6.46 -4.67
N GLY A 12 16.69 -6.72 -4.99
CA GLY A 12 16.08 -8.03 -4.78
C GLY A 12 15.84 -8.37 -3.32
N VAL A 13 15.55 -7.37 -2.49
CA VAL A 13 15.34 -7.55 -1.04
C VAL A 13 14.06 -6.80 -0.60
N PRO A 14 13.45 -7.20 0.53
CA PRO A 14 12.31 -6.45 1.05
C PRO A 14 12.72 -5.06 1.56
N LEU A 15 11.74 -4.15 1.63
CA LEU A 15 11.91 -2.80 2.17
C LEU A 15 11.16 -2.67 3.49
N PRO A 16 11.88 -2.76 4.63
CA PRO A 16 11.27 -2.46 5.92
C PRO A 16 11.15 -0.95 6.15
N GLY A 17 10.29 -0.56 7.08
CA GLY A 17 10.18 0.83 7.52
C GLY A 17 9.45 1.77 6.58
N VAL A 18 8.76 1.26 5.56
CA VAL A 18 7.96 2.09 4.67
C VAL A 18 6.63 2.41 5.34
N LEU A 19 6.33 3.69 5.53
CA LEU A 19 5.04 4.11 6.06
C LEU A 19 3.97 3.98 4.98
N VAL A 20 2.90 3.27 5.31
CA VAL A 20 1.76 3.07 4.42
C VAL A 20 0.49 3.54 5.11
N ARG A 21 -0.24 4.43 4.44
CA ARG A 21 -1.53 4.94 4.92
C ARG A 21 -2.63 4.34 4.07
N LEU A 22 -3.64 3.78 4.73
CA LEU A 22 -4.88 3.36 4.09
C LEU A 22 -5.97 4.33 4.45
N SER A 23 -6.64 4.85 3.43
CA SER A 23 -7.80 5.75 3.59
C SER A 23 -8.98 5.24 2.79
N ARG A 24 -10.18 5.53 3.26
CA ARG A 24 -11.38 5.36 2.46
C ARG A 24 -11.70 6.67 1.74
N LEU A 25 -12.01 6.55 0.44
CA LEU A 25 -12.48 7.69 -0.34
C LEU A 25 -13.98 7.88 -0.07
N GLU A 26 -14.31 9.03 0.49
CA GLU A 26 -15.67 9.38 0.83
C GLU A 26 -16.26 10.32 -0.24
N PRO A 27 -17.57 10.54 -0.25
CA PRO A 27 -18.17 11.52 -1.16
C PRO A 27 -17.57 12.92 -1.01
N LEU A 28 -17.67 13.73 -2.07
CA LEU A 28 -17.20 15.12 -2.12
C LEU A 28 -15.67 15.23 -1.98
N ASP A 29 -14.94 14.25 -2.52
CA ASP A 29 -13.48 14.23 -2.55
C ASP A 29 -12.81 14.29 -1.19
N THR A 30 -13.51 13.82 -0.14
CA THR A 30 -12.93 13.70 1.18
C THR A 30 -12.34 12.31 1.39
N THR A 31 -11.42 12.19 2.33
CA THR A 31 -10.82 10.91 2.71
C THR A 31 -10.95 10.70 4.20
N ARG A 32 -11.11 9.44 4.60
CA ARG A 32 -11.09 9.04 6.00
C ARG A 32 -9.96 8.06 6.21
N VAL A 33 -8.97 8.47 7.00
CA VAL A 33 -7.82 7.61 7.30
C VAL A 33 -8.28 6.43 8.15
N ILE A 34 -7.96 5.21 7.70
CA ILE A 34 -8.28 3.98 8.41
C ILE A 34 -7.09 3.55 9.26
N SER A 35 -5.89 3.56 8.69
CA SER A 35 -4.68 3.13 9.40
C SER A 35 -3.43 3.75 8.80
N GLU A 36 -2.39 3.83 9.63
CA GLU A 36 -1.03 4.13 9.21
C GLU A 36 -0.11 3.13 9.88
N LEU A 37 0.57 2.33 9.10
CA LEU A 37 1.47 1.29 9.58
C LEU A 37 2.75 1.30 8.76
N THR A 38 3.83 0.80 9.34
CA THR A 38 5.09 0.65 8.61
C THR A 38 5.34 -0.82 8.28
N THR A 39 6.01 -1.06 7.16
CA THR A 39 6.40 -2.41 6.79
C THR A 39 7.37 -3.00 7.81
N ASP A 40 7.23 -4.30 8.07
CA ASP A 40 8.09 -5.05 8.97
C ASP A 40 9.43 -5.41 8.30
N ASP A 41 10.24 -6.23 8.96
CA ASP A 41 11.56 -6.62 8.45
C ASP A 41 11.48 -7.39 7.12
N ASP A 42 10.35 -8.01 6.84
CA ASP A 42 10.11 -8.69 5.56
C ASP A 42 9.44 -7.78 4.52
N GLY A 43 9.29 -6.50 4.82
CA GLY A 43 8.64 -5.55 3.93
C GLY A 43 7.13 -5.69 3.88
N ARG A 44 6.52 -6.35 4.87
CA ARG A 44 5.09 -6.69 4.85
C ARG A 44 4.29 -5.89 5.86
N ILE A 45 3.03 -5.65 5.49
CA ILE A 45 1.98 -5.28 6.41
C ILE A 45 0.85 -6.29 6.17
N PRO A 46 0.68 -7.27 7.09
CA PRO A 46 -0.29 -8.36 6.87
C PRO A 46 -1.74 -7.88 6.83
N THR A 47 -2.06 -6.84 7.57
CA THR A 47 -3.39 -6.25 7.51
C THR A 47 -3.33 -4.76 7.82
N LEU A 48 -3.92 -3.96 6.94
CA LEU A 48 -4.02 -2.50 7.09
C LEU A 48 -5.35 -2.07 7.69
N ALA A 49 -6.30 -2.98 7.81
CA ALA A 49 -7.60 -2.69 8.40
C ALA A 49 -7.98 -3.80 9.38
N SER A 50 -8.19 -3.44 10.64
CA SER A 50 -8.68 -4.37 11.67
C SER A 50 -10.20 -4.55 11.61
N GLU A 51 -10.90 -3.64 10.93
CA GLU A 51 -12.34 -3.70 10.74
C GLU A 51 -12.67 -4.33 9.38
N ALA A 52 -13.90 -4.81 9.24
CA ALA A 52 -14.38 -5.33 7.98
C ALA A 52 -14.39 -4.23 6.92
N LEU A 53 -13.95 -4.58 5.71
CA LEU A 53 -14.04 -3.67 4.57
C LEU A 53 -15.49 -3.51 4.13
N GLU A 54 -15.77 -2.36 3.52
CA GLU A 54 -17.03 -2.10 2.85
C GLU A 54 -16.77 -1.95 1.35
N VAL A 55 -17.80 -2.19 0.56
CA VAL A 55 -17.73 -1.90 -0.88
C VAL A 55 -17.44 -0.42 -1.08
N GLY A 56 -16.49 -0.09 -1.94
CA GLY A 56 -16.14 1.29 -2.22
C GLY A 56 -14.71 1.45 -2.69
N PHE A 57 -14.23 2.67 -2.60
CA PHE A 57 -12.90 3.04 -3.05
C PHE A 57 -12.01 3.34 -1.86
N TYR A 58 -10.76 2.89 -1.98
CA TYR A 58 -9.74 3.04 -0.93
C TYR A 58 -8.46 3.58 -1.56
N ARG A 59 -7.64 4.24 -0.76
CA ARG A 59 -6.38 4.82 -1.19
C ARG A 59 -5.25 4.30 -0.33
N LEU A 60 -4.22 3.76 -0.98
CA LEU A 60 -2.95 3.42 -0.35
C LEU A 60 -1.93 4.48 -0.70
N GLU A 61 -1.26 5.01 0.32
CA GLU A 61 -0.16 5.96 0.15
C GLU A 61 1.09 5.36 0.76
N PHE A 62 2.12 5.19 -0.06
CA PHE A 62 3.42 4.66 0.36
C PHE A 62 4.41 5.81 0.41
N HIS A 63 5.01 6.04 1.58
CA HIS A 63 6.00 7.09 1.79
C HIS A 63 7.39 6.48 1.72
N LEU A 64 8.07 6.72 0.60
CA LEU A 64 9.34 6.07 0.34
C LEU A 64 10.51 6.79 1.02
N ASP A 65 10.53 8.12 0.98
CA ASP A 65 11.54 8.96 1.66
C ASP A 65 12.98 8.48 1.45
N GLY A 66 13.30 8.18 0.19
CA GLY A 66 14.62 7.67 -0.18
C GLY A 66 14.79 6.17 -0.05
N LEU A 67 13.77 5.45 0.40
CA LEU A 67 13.81 4.00 0.51
C LEU A 67 13.55 3.38 -0.87
N GLY A 68 14.56 2.72 -1.43
CA GLY A 68 14.46 1.99 -2.69
C GLY A 68 14.33 2.85 -3.94
N SER A 69 14.15 4.15 -3.83
CA SER A 69 14.04 5.06 -4.95
C SER A 69 14.72 6.38 -4.64
N THR A 70 15.40 6.94 -5.64
CA THR A 70 15.97 8.28 -5.57
C THR A 70 15.11 9.30 -6.29
N PHE A 71 14.08 8.85 -6.95
CA PHE A 71 13.21 9.69 -7.78
C PHE A 71 11.79 9.79 -7.21
N PHE A 72 11.17 8.65 -6.88
CA PHE A 72 9.81 8.65 -6.33
C PHE A 72 9.85 8.86 -4.82
N ARG A 73 9.21 9.91 -4.34
CA ARG A 73 9.11 10.23 -2.93
C ARG A 73 7.95 9.52 -2.27
N ALA A 74 6.83 9.40 -2.98
CA ALA A 74 5.63 8.74 -2.50
C ALA A 74 4.88 8.14 -3.68
N VAL A 75 4.11 7.10 -3.40
CA VAL A 75 3.25 6.44 -4.40
C VAL A 75 1.85 6.35 -3.83
N GLN A 76 0.86 6.74 -4.63
CA GLN A 76 -0.54 6.66 -4.27
C GLN A 76 -1.25 5.73 -5.23
N LEU A 77 -1.98 4.77 -4.69
CA LEU A 77 -2.79 3.82 -5.46
C LEU A 77 -4.23 3.89 -4.99
N ASP A 78 -5.15 4.07 -5.92
CA ASP A 78 -6.58 4.03 -5.63
C ASP A 78 -7.13 2.67 -6.02
N LEU A 79 -7.84 2.04 -5.08
CA LEU A 79 -8.33 0.68 -5.19
C LEU A 79 -9.84 0.65 -5.20
N ARG A 80 -10.39 -0.33 -5.92
CA ARG A 80 -11.82 -0.64 -5.86
C ARG A 80 -12.02 -1.93 -5.08
N VAL A 81 -12.82 -1.87 -4.03
CA VAL A 81 -13.25 -3.05 -3.27
C VAL A 81 -14.68 -3.38 -3.67
N ASP A 82 -14.85 -4.41 -4.48
CA ASP A 82 -16.17 -4.87 -4.95
C ASP A 82 -16.77 -5.92 -4.02
N ASP A 83 -15.92 -6.74 -3.42
CA ASP A 83 -16.33 -7.83 -2.55
C ASP A 83 -15.55 -7.73 -1.23
N PRO A 84 -16.18 -7.20 -0.16
CA PRO A 84 -15.49 -7.00 1.11
C PRO A 84 -15.12 -8.29 1.84
N THR A 85 -15.63 -9.44 1.39
CA THR A 85 -15.27 -10.74 1.99
C THR A 85 -13.94 -11.28 1.46
N ARG A 86 -13.42 -10.71 0.37
CA ARG A 86 -12.16 -11.14 -0.24
C ARG A 86 -10.98 -10.42 0.37
N SER A 87 -9.80 -11.01 0.22
CA SER A 87 -8.54 -10.36 0.55
C SER A 87 -8.00 -9.63 -0.68
N TYR A 88 -7.42 -8.46 -0.44
CA TYR A 88 -6.81 -7.62 -1.47
C TYR A 88 -5.35 -7.42 -1.10
N HIS A 89 -4.47 -8.13 -1.81
CA HIS A 89 -3.03 -8.00 -1.62
C HIS A 89 -2.46 -7.09 -2.69
N VAL A 90 -1.78 -6.02 -2.26
CA VAL A 90 -1.27 -4.96 -3.14
C VAL A 90 0.23 -4.82 -2.92
N PRO A 91 1.06 -5.60 -3.62
CA PRO A 91 2.51 -5.46 -3.51
C PRO A 91 2.99 -4.20 -4.24
N LEU A 92 4.11 -3.65 -3.78
CA LEU A 92 4.78 -2.53 -4.43
C LEU A 92 6.24 -2.88 -4.64
N LEU A 93 6.66 -2.90 -5.90
CA LEU A 93 8.05 -3.10 -6.27
C LEU A 93 8.65 -1.73 -6.59
N VAL A 94 9.70 -1.39 -5.85
CA VAL A 94 10.34 -0.07 -5.93
C VAL A 94 11.72 -0.23 -6.55
N ALA A 95 12.00 0.57 -7.56
CA ALA A 95 13.30 0.67 -8.20
C ALA A 95 13.78 2.12 -8.18
N PRO A 96 15.06 2.41 -8.50
CA PRO A 96 15.54 3.80 -8.45
C PRO A 96 14.69 4.79 -9.22
N PHE A 97 14.14 4.40 -10.37
CA PHE A 97 13.38 5.29 -11.24
C PHE A 97 12.04 4.68 -11.66
N GLY A 98 11.58 3.65 -11.02
CA GLY A 98 10.33 2.99 -11.40
C GLY A 98 9.61 2.36 -10.22
N VAL A 99 8.30 2.23 -10.34
CA VAL A 99 7.48 1.50 -9.39
C VAL A 99 6.51 0.63 -10.16
N THR A 100 6.22 -0.54 -9.61
CA THR A 100 5.25 -1.48 -10.17
C THR A 100 4.35 -1.99 -9.06
N SER A 101 3.07 -2.06 -9.35
CA SER A 101 2.09 -2.64 -8.44
C SER A 101 1.12 -3.50 -9.24
N TYR A 102 0.51 -4.45 -8.55
CA TYR A 102 -0.51 -5.31 -9.13
C TYR A 102 -1.37 -5.87 -8.02
N ARG A 103 -2.49 -6.46 -8.38
CA ARG A 103 -3.29 -7.17 -7.39
C ARG A 103 -2.76 -8.59 -7.25
N GLY A 104 -2.22 -8.89 -6.08
CA GLY A 104 -1.88 -10.26 -5.70
C GLY A 104 -3.17 -11.04 -5.40
N SER A 105 -3.18 -12.30 -5.73
CA SER A 105 -4.36 -13.14 -5.49
C SER A 105 -4.41 -13.65 -4.07
#